data_0b5464c9d0eb529ef676787625779769
#
_entry.id   0b5464c9d0eb529ef676787625779769
#
_cell.length_a   1.000
_cell.length_b   1.000
_cell.length_c   1.000
_cell.angle_alpha   90.00
_cell.angle_beta   90.00
_cell.angle_gamma   90.00
#
_symmetry.space_group_name_H-M   'P 1'
#
loop_
_entity.id
_entity.type
_entity.pdbx_description
1 polymer ?
#
loop_
_entity_poly.entity_id
_entity_poly.type
_entity_poly.pdbx_seq_one_letter_code
_entity_poly.pdbx_strand_id
1 'polypeptide(L)'
;MKHLFVNLFSLVCMLLAGVGLTGCTDDKTEPDPGTWPSLEVKFLEAQYSTVKLEVTAANLTEIAYLATPKADAKETPTATIVFATGVKSAIADGVSSLTVSKLDPDTEYVIYVAATTANEEFFEKVLEVEAKTASFGDNAYDVFDVDYMSFSMNVKFQPTDPENVIKYLLIDMLTHNY
;
A
#
# COMPACT_ATOMS: atom_id res chain seq x y z
N MET A 1 52.93 44.52 -22.69
CA MET A 1 53.04 43.14 -22.11
C MET A 1 51.72 42.42 -21.80
N LYS A 2 50.57 43.09 -21.83
CA LYS A 2 49.26 42.45 -21.55
C LYS A 2 48.71 41.62 -22.72
N HIS A 3 49.02 41.93 -23.96
CA HIS A 3 48.47 41.23 -25.12
C HIS A 3 49.21 39.92 -25.47
N LEU A 4 50.44 39.75 -24.99
CA LEU A 4 51.23 38.53 -25.24
C LEU A 4 50.69 37.30 -24.44
N PHE A 5 50.19 37.54 -23.22
CA PHE A 5 49.63 36.47 -22.36
C PHE A 5 48.27 35.96 -22.86
N VAL A 6 47.46 36.82 -23.44
CA VAL A 6 46.12 36.44 -23.95
C VAL A 6 46.26 35.51 -25.17
N ASN A 7 47.23 35.79 -26.05
CA ASN A 7 47.47 34.95 -27.22
C ASN A 7 48.10 33.61 -26.88
N LEU A 8 48.94 33.57 -25.83
CA LEU A 8 49.57 32.33 -25.38
C LEU A 8 48.56 31.38 -24.72
N PHE A 9 47.59 31.93 -23.98
CA PHE A 9 46.53 31.14 -23.35
C PHE A 9 45.53 30.58 -24.37
N SER A 10 45.24 31.35 -25.43
CA SER A 10 44.36 30.90 -26.51
C SER A 10 45.02 29.80 -27.35
N LEU A 11 46.35 29.85 -27.55
CA LEU A 11 47.07 28.81 -28.30
C LEU A 11 47.18 27.49 -27.51
N VAL A 12 47.32 27.56 -26.18
CA VAL A 12 47.36 26.36 -25.32
C VAL A 12 45.99 25.67 -25.25
N CYS A 13 44.88 26.41 -25.24
CA CYS A 13 43.55 25.85 -25.29
C CYS A 13 43.23 25.13 -26.61
N MET A 14 43.77 25.58 -27.75
CA MET A 14 43.58 24.92 -29.05
C MET A 14 44.39 23.62 -29.20
N LEU A 15 45.51 23.51 -28.51
CA LEU A 15 46.32 22.28 -28.57
C LEU A 15 45.80 21.15 -27.66
N LEU A 16 44.95 21.45 -26.71
CA LEU A 16 44.30 20.45 -25.82
C LEU A 16 43.01 19.87 -26.42
N ALA A 17 42.46 20.45 -27.48
CA ALA A 17 41.25 19.96 -28.14
C ALA A 17 41.48 18.78 -29.11
N GLY A 18 42.75 18.35 -29.28
CA GLY A 18 43.14 17.28 -30.23
C GLY A 18 43.42 15.91 -29.59
N VAL A 19 43.41 15.80 -28.27
CA VAL A 19 43.48 14.48 -27.63
C VAL A 19 42.05 13.95 -27.57
N GLY A 20 41.70 13.17 -28.59
CA GLY A 20 40.47 12.39 -28.57
C GLY A 20 40.48 11.52 -27.29
N LEU A 21 39.75 11.95 -26.31
CA LEU A 21 39.24 11.05 -25.29
C LEU A 21 38.29 10.10 -26.04
N THR A 22 38.86 9.00 -26.55
CA THR A 22 38.06 7.78 -26.70
C THR A 22 37.73 7.36 -25.28
N GLY A 23 36.83 8.11 -24.66
CA GLY A 23 36.14 7.65 -23.45
C GLY A 23 35.49 6.35 -23.85
N CYS A 24 35.84 5.28 -23.16
CA CYS A 24 34.98 4.14 -23.07
C CYS A 24 33.56 4.69 -22.85
N THR A 25 32.74 4.62 -23.87
CA THR A 25 31.31 4.56 -23.68
C THR A 25 31.09 3.24 -22.96
N ASP A 26 31.19 3.25 -21.59
CA ASP A 26 30.36 2.40 -20.82
C ASP A 26 28.96 2.77 -21.29
N ASP A 27 28.49 1.96 -22.20
CA ASP A 27 27.13 2.01 -22.72
C ASP A 27 26.19 1.51 -21.61
N LYS A 28 26.29 2.14 -20.43
CA LYS A 28 25.23 2.19 -19.46
C LYS A 28 24.25 3.17 -20.05
N THR A 29 23.45 2.67 -20.98
CA THR A 29 22.18 3.28 -21.33
C THR A 29 21.50 3.53 -19.99
N GLU A 30 21.49 4.78 -19.52
CA GLU A 30 20.63 5.13 -18.38
C GLU A 30 19.25 4.64 -18.78
N PRO A 31 18.63 3.77 -17.99
CA PRO A 31 17.29 3.28 -18.32
C PRO A 31 16.40 4.51 -18.48
N ASP A 32 15.62 4.51 -19.55
CA ASP A 32 14.62 5.54 -19.83
C ASP A 32 13.84 5.81 -18.52
N PRO A 33 13.67 7.08 -18.09
CA PRO A 33 12.91 7.40 -16.88
C PRO A 33 11.51 6.78 -16.85
N GLY A 34 10.96 6.38 -18.00
CA GLY A 34 9.72 5.61 -18.09
C GLY A 34 9.86 4.13 -17.69
N THR A 35 11.08 3.59 -17.50
CA THR A 35 11.34 2.19 -17.12
C THR A 35 11.67 2.00 -15.63
N TRP A 36 11.72 3.07 -14.87
CA TRP A 36 12.02 2.98 -13.45
C TRP A 36 10.79 2.46 -12.66
N PRO A 37 10.99 1.53 -11.72
CA PRO A 37 9.91 1.08 -10.88
C PRO A 37 9.42 2.24 -10.00
N SER A 38 8.11 2.38 -9.88
CA SER A 38 7.49 3.37 -8.99
C SER A 38 6.27 2.78 -8.28
N LEU A 39 6.08 3.20 -7.04
CA LEU A 39 4.96 2.82 -6.19
C LEU A 39 4.46 4.04 -5.44
N GLU A 40 3.16 4.31 -5.55
CA GLU A 40 2.46 5.29 -4.72
C GLU A 40 1.23 4.61 -4.12
N VAL A 41 0.98 4.87 -2.84
CA VAL A 41 -0.16 4.31 -2.12
C VAL A 41 -0.89 5.44 -1.41
N LYS A 42 -2.21 5.50 -1.60
CA LYS A 42 -3.09 6.51 -0.98
C LYS A 42 -4.23 5.82 -0.24
N PHE A 43 -4.59 6.38 0.90
CA PHE A 43 -5.82 6.00 1.60
C PHE A 43 -7.03 6.46 0.79
N LEU A 44 -8.04 5.59 0.65
CA LEU A 44 -9.34 5.92 0.04
C LEU A 44 -10.45 5.97 1.08
N GLU A 45 -10.71 4.84 1.72
CA GLU A 45 -11.80 4.74 2.70
C GLU A 45 -11.49 3.66 3.74
N ALA A 46 -12.13 3.76 4.90
CA ALA A 46 -12.11 2.71 5.92
C ALA A 46 -13.53 2.37 6.35
N GLN A 47 -13.78 1.07 6.49
CA GLN A 47 -14.97 0.50 7.08
C GLN A 47 -14.59 -0.16 8.41
N TYR A 48 -15.54 -0.77 9.11
CA TYR A 48 -15.29 -1.36 10.43
C TYR A 48 -14.31 -2.55 10.43
N SER A 49 -14.09 -3.22 9.32
CA SER A 49 -13.17 -4.37 9.22
C SER A 49 -12.28 -4.35 7.98
N THR A 50 -12.33 -3.27 7.22
CA THR A 50 -11.58 -3.14 5.97
C THR A 50 -11.08 -1.72 5.77
N VAL A 51 -9.93 -1.62 5.09
CA VAL A 51 -9.38 -0.36 4.58
C VAL A 51 -9.12 -0.54 3.09
N LYS A 52 -9.57 0.42 2.29
CA LYS A 52 -9.25 0.48 0.86
C LYS A 52 -8.17 1.50 0.60
N LEU A 53 -7.21 1.10 -0.20
CA LEU A 53 -6.09 1.90 -0.66
C LEU A 53 -6.12 1.99 -2.18
N GLU A 54 -5.75 3.13 -2.72
CA GLU A 54 -5.39 3.30 -4.12
C GLU A 54 -3.89 3.05 -4.26
N VAL A 55 -3.51 2.19 -5.17
CA VAL A 55 -2.13 1.86 -5.48
C VAL A 55 -1.85 2.23 -6.93
N THR A 56 -0.88 3.11 -7.14
CA THR A 56 -0.35 3.44 -8.46
C THR A 56 1.02 2.84 -8.59
N ALA A 57 1.20 1.96 -9.56
CA ALA A 57 2.43 1.22 -9.77
C ALA A 57 2.90 1.32 -11.22
N ALA A 58 4.22 1.29 -11.42
CA ALA A 58 4.84 1.12 -12.73
C ALA A 58 6.06 0.21 -12.60
N ASN A 59 6.21 -0.74 -13.54
CA ASN A 59 7.32 -1.70 -13.60
C ASN A 59 7.48 -2.57 -12.33
N LEU A 60 6.36 -2.84 -11.67
CA LEU A 60 6.25 -3.73 -10.50
C LEU A 60 5.32 -4.89 -10.85
N THR A 61 5.55 -6.06 -10.27
CA THR A 61 4.79 -7.28 -10.58
C THR A 61 4.01 -7.82 -9.39
N GLU A 62 4.51 -7.60 -8.19
CA GLU A 62 3.87 -8.07 -6.98
C GLU A 62 3.98 -7.03 -5.87
N ILE A 63 2.94 -6.91 -5.08
CA ILE A 63 2.95 -6.16 -3.82
C ILE A 63 2.63 -7.09 -2.67
N ALA A 64 3.16 -6.76 -1.50
CA ALA A 64 2.75 -7.34 -0.24
C ALA A 64 2.35 -6.24 0.73
N TYR A 65 1.35 -6.49 1.57
CA TYR A 65 0.97 -5.56 2.62
C TYR A 65 0.85 -6.26 3.97
N LEU A 66 1.19 -5.51 5.01
CA LEU A 66 1.10 -5.91 6.40
C LEU A 66 0.39 -4.81 7.18
N ALA A 67 -0.76 -5.11 7.76
CA ALA A 67 -1.47 -4.19 8.65
C ALA A 67 -1.10 -4.50 10.10
N THR A 68 -0.61 -3.51 10.83
CA THR A 68 -0.22 -3.64 12.23
C THR A 68 -1.00 -2.60 13.04
N PRO A 69 -1.65 -2.97 14.15
CA PRO A 69 -2.23 -1.99 15.07
C PRO A 69 -1.17 -0.95 15.46
N LYS A 70 -1.54 0.33 15.43
CA LYS A 70 -0.59 1.43 15.69
C LYS A 70 0.08 1.34 17.06
N ALA A 71 -0.61 0.74 18.03
CA ALA A 71 -0.07 0.49 19.36
C ALA A 71 1.11 -0.49 19.35
N ASP A 72 1.16 -1.40 18.37
CA ASP A 72 2.17 -2.45 18.20
C ASP A 72 3.24 -2.07 17.17
N ALA A 73 2.99 -1.05 16.37
CA ALA A 73 3.91 -0.56 15.34
C ALA A 73 5.07 0.21 15.99
N LYS A 74 6.23 -0.43 16.13
CA LYS A 74 7.43 0.17 16.75
C LYS A 74 8.43 0.69 15.73
N GLU A 75 8.67 -0.09 14.70
CA GLU A 75 9.65 0.20 13.65
C GLU A 75 9.08 -0.22 12.30
N THR A 76 9.44 0.50 11.24
CA THR A 76 9.09 0.12 9.87
C THR A 76 9.74 -1.21 9.52
N PRO A 77 8.96 -2.26 9.18
CA PRO A 77 9.52 -3.54 8.76
C PRO A 77 10.26 -3.41 7.44
N THR A 78 11.25 -4.26 7.21
CA THR A 78 11.89 -4.36 5.90
C THR A 78 10.94 -4.98 4.87
N ALA A 79 11.16 -4.73 3.57
CA ALA A 79 10.37 -5.33 2.50
C ALA A 79 10.34 -6.87 2.61
N THR A 80 11.45 -7.48 2.98
CA THR A 80 11.54 -8.94 3.22
C THR A 80 10.56 -9.41 4.29
N ILE A 81 10.43 -8.67 5.40
CA ILE A 81 9.48 -9.01 6.48
C ILE A 81 8.04 -8.86 5.98
N VAL A 82 7.73 -7.75 5.28
CA VAL A 82 6.40 -7.52 4.72
C VAL A 82 6.00 -8.66 3.76
N PHE A 83 6.93 -9.10 2.90
CA PHE A 83 6.69 -10.22 1.97
C PHE A 83 6.63 -11.59 2.66
N ALA A 84 7.31 -11.77 3.78
CA ALA A 84 7.30 -13.04 4.53
C ALA A 84 6.03 -13.23 5.37
N THR A 85 5.48 -12.15 5.92
CA THR A 85 4.39 -12.19 6.91
C THR A 85 3.08 -11.57 6.43
N GLY A 86 3.15 -10.70 5.42
CA GLY A 86 2.02 -9.99 4.87
C GLY A 86 1.21 -10.78 3.85
N VAL A 87 0.18 -10.13 3.34
CA VAL A 87 -0.66 -10.66 2.25
C VAL A 87 -0.11 -10.18 0.93
N LYS A 88 0.10 -11.10 0.00
CA LYS A 88 0.64 -10.83 -1.33
C LYS A 88 -0.46 -10.68 -2.37
N SER A 89 -0.24 -9.83 -3.35
CA SER A 89 -1.13 -9.62 -4.48
C SER A 89 -0.31 -9.27 -5.73
N ALA A 90 -0.65 -9.88 -6.86
CA ALA A 90 -0.13 -9.43 -8.13
C ALA A 90 -0.63 -8.02 -8.44
N ILE A 91 0.20 -7.21 -9.08
CA ILE A 91 -0.14 -5.87 -9.50
C ILE A 91 0.24 -5.67 -10.97
N ALA A 92 -0.52 -4.84 -11.67
CA ALA A 92 -0.21 -4.38 -13.02
C ALA A 92 0.13 -2.89 -12.98
N ASP A 93 0.79 -2.42 -14.03
CA ASP A 93 1.04 -0.99 -14.20
C ASP A 93 -0.26 -0.19 -14.24
N GLY A 94 -0.22 0.99 -13.64
CA GLY A 94 -1.34 1.91 -13.54
C GLY A 94 -1.94 1.99 -12.15
N VAL A 95 -3.21 2.35 -12.09
CA VAL A 95 -3.95 2.55 -10.83
C VAL A 95 -4.81 1.31 -10.54
N SER A 96 -4.69 0.81 -9.33
CA SER A 96 -5.46 -0.32 -8.83
C SER A 96 -5.98 -0.05 -7.42
N SER A 97 -6.98 -0.84 -7.00
CA SER A 97 -7.53 -0.77 -5.64
C SER A 97 -7.08 -1.99 -4.83
N LEU A 98 -6.53 -1.75 -3.67
CA LEU A 98 -6.12 -2.76 -2.70
C LEU A 98 -7.05 -2.71 -1.49
N THR A 99 -7.65 -3.85 -1.13
CA THR A 99 -8.49 -3.96 0.06
C THR A 99 -7.77 -4.75 1.14
N VAL A 100 -7.45 -4.08 2.22
CA VAL A 100 -6.94 -4.68 3.46
C VAL A 100 -8.13 -5.11 4.31
N SER A 101 -8.23 -6.38 4.68
CA SER A 101 -9.38 -6.95 5.36
C SER A 101 -9.00 -7.66 6.66
N LYS A 102 -10.00 -8.08 7.43
CA LYS A 102 -9.85 -8.75 8.74
C LYS A 102 -9.22 -7.84 9.80
N LEU A 103 -9.57 -6.57 9.75
CA LEU A 103 -9.17 -5.59 10.74
C LEU A 103 -10.19 -5.52 11.86
N ASP A 104 -9.75 -5.15 13.05
CA ASP A 104 -10.63 -4.88 14.19
C ASP A 104 -11.29 -3.51 14.04
N PRO A 105 -12.56 -3.34 14.46
CA PRO A 105 -13.23 -2.05 14.44
C PRO A 105 -12.59 -1.05 15.40
N ASP A 106 -12.83 0.25 15.14
CA ASP A 106 -12.37 1.40 15.94
C ASP A 106 -10.88 1.37 16.30
N THR A 107 -10.06 0.79 15.41
CA THR A 107 -8.65 0.54 15.65
C THR A 107 -7.80 1.33 14.66
N GLU A 108 -6.77 2.02 15.18
CA GLU A 108 -5.76 2.65 14.35
C GLU A 108 -4.74 1.63 13.86
N TYR A 109 -4.45 1.66 12.57
CA TYR A 109 -3.49 0.78 11.90
C TYR A 109 -2.42 1.58 11.18
N VAL A 110 -1.22 1.00 11.12
CA VAL A 110 -0.19 1.34 10.14
C VAL A 110 -0.15 0.20 9.14
N ILE A 111 -0.39 0.51 7.88
CA ILE A 111 -0.36 -0.45 6.77
C ILE A 111 0.94 -0.25 6.02
N TYR A 112 1.80 -1.25 6.06
CA TYR A 112 3.07 -1.29 5.36
C TYR A 112 2.88 -1.95 4.01
N VAL A 113 3.33 -1.29 2.94
CA VAL A 113 3.24 -1.82 1.58
C VAL A 113 4.64 -1.89 0.98
N ALA A 114 5.01 -3.07 0.51
CA ALA A 114 6.25 -3.35 -0.20
C ALA A 114 5.94 -3.91 -1.59
N ALA A 115 6.86 -3.77 -2.53
CA ALA A 115 6.70 -4.27 -3.89
C ALA A 115 7.97 -4.91 -4.43
N THR A 116 7.81 -5.74 -5.47
CA THR A 116 8.91 -6.33 -6.23
C THR A 116 8.76 -6.07 -7.72
N THR A 117 9.90 -6.02 -8.41
CA THR A 117 10.00 -6.00 -9.87
C THR A 117 9.85 -7.40 -10.47
N ALA A 118 9.81 -7.51 -11.78
CA ALA A 118 9.80 -8.79 -12.50
C ALA A 118 11.04 -9.67 -12.23
N ASN A 119 12.14 -9.08 -11.78
CA ASN A 119 13.37 -9.80 -11.42
C ASN A 119 13.40 -10.21 -9.94
N GLU A 120 12.27 -10.10 -9.24
CA GLU A 120 12.15 -10.36 -7.80
C GLU A 120 13.01 -9.44 -6.92
N GLU A 121 13.46 -8.31 -7.44
CA GLU A 121 14.16 -7.30 -6.67
C GLU A 121 13.15 -6.44 -5.89
N PHE A 122 13.40 -6.23 -4.61
CA PHE A 122 12.55 -5.39 -3.79
C PHE A 122 12.65 -3.92 -4.21
N PHE A 123 11.49 -3.27 -4.32
CA PHE A 123 11.42 -1.82 -4.37
C PHE A 123 12.06 -1.24 -3.10
N GLU A 124 12.92 -0.24 -3.25
CA GLU A 124 13.81 0.23 -2.18
C GLU A 124 13.10 0.68 -0.90
N LYS A 125 11.84 1.09 -1.01
CA LYS A 125 11.12 1.70 0.09
C LYS A 125 9.83 0.95 0.43
N VAL A 126 9.68 0.62 1.72
CA VAL A 126 8.38 0.25 2.28
C VAL A 126 7.56 1.52 2.49
N LEU A 127 6.37 1.59 1.93
CA LEU A 127 5.44 2.70 2.12
C LEU A 127 4.55 2.43 3.33
N GLU A 128 4.21 3.49 4.04
CA GLU A 128 3.37 3.47 5.23
C GLU A 128 2.11 4.29 4.99
N VAL A 129 0.96 3.71 5.33
CA VAL A 129 -0.33 4.39 5.29
C VAL A 129 -1.00 4.21 6.65
N GLU A 130 -1.28 5.32 7.32
CA GLU A 130 -2.08 5.30 8.54
C GLU A 130 -3.57 5.31 8.19
N ALA A 131 -4.32 4.46 8.86
CA ALA A 131 -5.77 4.38 8.71
C ALA A 131 -6.42 4.02 10.04
N LYS A 132 -7.63 4.54 10.27
CA LYS A 132 -8.46 4.12 11.39
C LYS A 132 -9.70 3.44 10.84
N THR A 133 -9.98 2.22 11.29
CA THR A 133 -11.24 1.54 10.97
C THR A 133 -12.41 2.25 11.63
N ALA A 134 -13.58 2.18 10.99
CA ALA A 134 -14.79 2.73 11.56
C ALA A 134 -15.18 1.96 12.82
N SER A 135 -15.76 2.67 13.79
CA SER A 135 -16.45 2.02 14.90
C SER A 135 -17.74 1.36 14.40
N PHE A 136 -18.17 0.30 15.05
CA PHE A 136 -19.59 -0.03 15.01
C PHE A 136 -20.28 1.12 15.74
N GLY A 137 -20.92 2.03 15.01
CA GLY A 137 -21.61 3.14 15.64
C GLY A 137 -22.51 2.61 16.75
N ASP A 138 -22.66 3.36 17.81
CA ASP A 138 -23.67 3.12 18.82
C ASP A 138 -24.99 3.00 18.06
N ASN A 139 -25.56 1.78 17.99
CA ASN A 139 -26.78 1.45 17.28
C ASN A 139 -26.71 1.48 15.74
N ALA A 140 -25.81 0.68 15.15
CA ALA A 140 -25.86 0.42 13.71
C ALA A 140 -27.22 -0.18 13.26
N TYR A 141 -27.96 -0.70 14.18
CA TYR A 141 -29.34 -1.20 14.02
C TYR A 141 -30.06 -1.28 15.37
N ASP A 142 -31.34 -1.09 15.38
CA ASP A 142 -32.22 -1.37 16.52
C ASP A 142 -32.88 -2.72 16.35
N VAL A 143 -32.83 -3.57 17.40
CA VAL A 143 -33.62 -4.77 17.49
C VAL A 143 -34.94 -4.35 18.11
N PHE A 144 -36.01 -4.26 17.31
CA PHE A 144 -37.27 -3.73 17.78
C PHE A 144 -38.36 -4.79 18.00
N ASP A 145 -38.14 -6.00 17.50
CA ASP A 145 -39.12 -7.07 17.61
C ASP A 145 -38.43 -8.45 17.62
N VAL A 146 -38.68 -9.25 18.64
CA VAL A 146 -38.16 -10.61 18.76
C VAL A 146 -39.29 -11.52 19.17
N ASP A 147 -39.77 -12.35 18.25
CA ASP A 147 -40.78 -13.35 18.46
C ASP A 147 -40.14 -14.72 18.71
N TYR A 148 -40.39 -15.30 19.87
CA TYR A 148 -39.95 -16.65 20.21
C TYR A 148 -41.07 -17.66 19.97
N MET A 149 -40.84 -18.61 19.08
CA MET A 149 -41.69 -19.76 18.89
C MET A 149 -40.94 -21.03 19.33
N SER A 150 -41.66 -22.12 19.59
CA SER A 150 -41.07 -23.36 20.10
C SER A 150 -39.90 -23.92 19.28
N PHE A 151 -39.82 -23.58 18.01
CA PHE A 151 -38.79 -24.08 17.08
C PHE A 151 -38.21 -22.98 16.16
N SER A 152 -38.59 -21.74 16.34
CA SER A 152 -38.08 -20.62 15.53
C SER A 152 -38.03 -19.33 16.33
N MET A 153 -37.15 -18.45 15.93
CA MET A 153 -37.05 -17.10 16.46
C MET A 153 -37.11 -16.13 15.26
N ASN A 154 -38.06 -15.20 15.30
CA ASN A 154 -38.10 -14.09 14.34
C ASN A 154 -37.49 -12.87 15.00
N VAL A 155 -36.47 -12.32 14.37
CA VAL A 155 -35.81 -11.08 14.80
C VAL A 155 -35.93 -10.05 13.69
N LYS A 156 -36.49 -8.90 13.98
CA LYS A 156 -36.58 -7.78 13.09
C LYS A 156 -35.48 -6.77 13.46
N PHE A 157 -34.70 -6.40 12.49
CA PHE A 157 -33.65 -5.39 12.60
C PHE A 157 -34.03 -4.20 11.72
N GLN A 158 -33.86 -3.02 12.26
CA GLN A 158 -33.96 -1.80 11.48
C GLN A 158 -32.61 -1.10 11.50
N PRO A 159 -31.93 -0.95 10.36
CA PRO A 159 -30.70 -0.17 10.31
C PRO A 159 -31.02 1.30 10.55
N THR A 160 -30.15 1.96 11.33
CA THR A 160 -30.25 3.40 11.56
C THR A 160 -29.89 4.19 10.30
N ASP A 161 -29.08 3.59 9.41
CA ASP A 161 -28.78 4.09 8.08
C ASP A 161 -29.28 3.08 7.04
N PRO A 162 -30.17 3.47 6.10
CA PRO A 162 -30.73 2.57 5.10
C PRO A 162 -29.68 2.02 4.10
N GLU A 163 -28.49 2.60 4.02
CA GLU A 163 -27.40 2.10 3.18
C GLU A 163 -26.55 1.02 3.88
N ASN A 164 -26.74 0.80 5.17
CA ASN A 164 -26.03 -0.22 5.91
C ASN A 164 -26.52 -1.63 5.57
N VAL A 165 -25.56 -2.51 5.27
CA VAL A 165 -25.83 -3.94 5.07
C VAL A 165 -25.74 -4.64 6.44
N ILE A 166 -26.87 -5.19 6.88
CA ILE A 166 -26.92 -5.99 8.10
C ILE A 166 -26.37 -7.38 7.80
N LYS A 167 -25.30 -7.77 8.50
CA LYS A 167 -24.81 -9.14 8.56
C LYS A 167 -25.18 -9.71 9.91
N TYR A 168 -25.88 -10.83 9.93
CA TYR A 168 -26.24 -11.52 11.18
C TYR A 168 -25.55 -12.87 11.26
N LEU A 169 -25.22 -13.27 12.49
CA LEU A 169 -24.74 -14.60 12.81
C LEU A 169 -25.81 -15.28 13.67
N LEU A 170 -26.42 -16.35 13.15
CA LEU A 170 -27.31 -17.20 13.94
C LEU A 170 -26.46 -18.28 14.61
N ILE A 171 -26.40 -18.25 15.95
CA ILE A 171 -25.70 -19.25 16.73
C ILE A 171 -26.78 -20.19 17.30
N ASP A 172 -26.71 -21.47 16.94
CA ASP A 172 -27.55 -22.49 17.56
C ASP A 172 -27.01 -22.77 18.98
N MET A 173 -27.72 -22.26 19.98
CA MET A 173 -27.35 -22.45 21.38
C MET A 173 -27.78 -23.83 21.94
N LEU A 174 -28.48 -24.65 21.16
CA LEU A 174 -28.94 -25.97 21.60
C LEU A 174 -27.82 -27.03 21.62
N THR A 175 -26.71 -26.77 21.00
CA THR A 175 -25.56 -27.71 20.93
C THR A 175 -24.53 -27.49 22.04
N HIS A 176 -24.72 -26.54 22.96
CA HIS A 176 -23.73 -26.19 23.99
C HIS A 176 -24.12 -26.54 25.41
N ASN A 177 -25.11 -27.38 25.61
CA ASN A 177 -25.47 -27.92 26.92
C ASN A 177 -25.02 -29.39 27.05
N TYR A 178 -23.71 -29.63 27.03
CA TYR A 178 -23.12 -30.85 27.58
C TYR A 178 -21.75 -30.54 28.18
#